data_6954b740615b8e3043131c984c03e32a
#
_entry.id   6954b740615b8e3043131c984c03e32a
#
_cell.length_a   1.000
_cell.length_b   1.000
_cell.length_c   1.000
_cell.angle_alpha   90.00
_cell.angle_beta   90.00
_cell.angle_gamma   90.00
#
_symmetry.space_group_name_H-M   'P 1'
#
loop_
_entity.id
_entity.type
_entity.pdbx_description
1 polymer ?
#
loop_
_entity_poly.entity_id
_entity_poly.type
_entity_poly.pdbx_seq_one_letter_code
_entity_poly.pdbx_strand_id
1 'polypeptide(L)'
;MSSQIWRFSYDQDSLKEITESGKLVFPEINPHISGKHNSIEKIIEDMSVGCFVILANFKSFENTGTVRAGGIVTDISGCDVSVRWKRIIPSISLHPHKIGAEQWERENVFLINAPRAKEFKLDALRKKLFP
;
A
#
# COMPACT_ATOMS: atom_id res chain seq x y z
N MET A 1 -0.59 -12.29 14.00
CA MET A 1 -0.01 -11.61 12.82
C MET A 1 -1.13 -11.14 11.91
N SER A 2 -1.06 -9.92 11.42
CA SER A 2 -2.12 -9.37 10.58
C SER A 2 -2.06 -9.93 9.17
N SER A 3 -3.22 -10.22 8.59
CA SER A 3 -3.34 -10.63 7.19
C SER A 3 -3.67 -9.47 6.25
N GLN A 4 -3.80 -8.26 6.81
CA GLN A 4 -4.11 -7.08 6.00
C GLN A 4 -2.97 -6.73 5.05
N ILE A 5 -3.34 -6.32 3.83
CA ILE A 5 -2.41 -5.80 2.84
C ILE A 5 -2.99 -4.48 2.33
N TRP A 6 -2.22 -3.41 2.48
CA TRP A 6 -2.62 -2.07 2.08
C TRP A 6 -1.80 -1.59 0.90
N ARG A 7 -2.47 -0.92 -0.04
CA ARG A 7 -1.78 -0.22 -1.12
C ARG A 7 -1.75 1.26 -0.81
N PHE A 8 -0.56 1.86 -0.91
CA PHE A 8 -0.35 3.30 -0.79
C PHE A 8 0.29 3.82 -2.06
N SER A 9 -0.27 4.89 -2.62
CA SER A 9 0.45 5.66 -3.62
C SER A 9 1.49 6.53 -2.90
N TYR A 10 2.47 7.02 -3.62
CA TYR A 10 3.56 7.79 -3.04
C TYR A 10 4.16 8.71 -4.09
N ASP A 11 4.89 9.75 -3.63
CA ASP A 11 5.68 10.58 -4.51
C ASP A 11 6.91 9.81 -4.94
N GLN A 12 7.01 9.48 -6.22
CA GLN A 12 8.07 8.65 -6.77
C GLN A 12 9.45 9.22 -6.50
N ASP A 13 9.59 10.55 -6.50
CA ASP A 13 10.87 11.21 -6.23
C ASP A 13 11.27 11.14 -4.74
N SER A 14 10.33 10.79 -3.86
CA SER A 14 10.55 10.66 -2.43
C SER A 14 10.74 9.22 -1.95
N LEU A 15 10.82 8.25 -2.85
CA LEU A 15 10.89 6.83 -2.49
C LEU A 15 12.03 6.53 -1.51
N LYS A 16 13.22 7.06 -1.80
CA LYS A 16 14.40 6.85 -0.93
C LYS A 16 14.14 7.41 0.46
N GLU A 17 13.64 8.63 0.55
CA GLU A 17 13.36 9.27 1.83
C GLU A 17 12.31 8.51 2.63
N ILE A 18 11.24 8.04 1.98
CA ILE A 18 10.18 7.28 2.62
C ILE A 18 10.73 5.99 3.20
N THR A 19 11.47 5.23 2.40
CA THR A 19 11.99 3.93 2.84
C THR A 19 13.07 4.04 3.90
N GLU A 20 13.82 5.12 3.93
CA GLU A 20 14.83 5.38 4.96
C GLU A 20 14.25 5.97 6.24
N SER A 21 13.10 6.65 6.15
CA SER A 21 12.47 7.29 7.31
C SER A 21 11.93 6.31 8.35
N GLY A 22 11.59 5.09 7.94
CA GLY A 22 10.93 4.13 8.81
C GLY A 22 9.50 4.51 9.16
N LYS A 23 8.89 5.42 8.42
CA LYS A 23 7.54 5.93 8.67
C LYS A 23 6.63 5.74 7.47
N LEU A 24 5.34 5.67 7.75
CA LEU A 24 4.32 5.65 6.70
C LEU A 24 3.98 7.09 6.33
N VAL A 25 4.11 7.41 5.05
CA VAL A 25 3.78 8.73 4.51
C VAL A 25 2.44 8.64 3.80
N PHE A 26 1.45 9.38 4.29
CA PHE A 26 0.12 9.37 3.70
C PHE A 26 0.06 10.30 2.50
N PRO A 27 -0.42 9.81 1.35
CA PRO A 27 -0.70 10.67 0.21
C PRO A 27 -1.98 11.46 0.47
N GLU A 28 -2.33 12.34 -0.46
CA GLU A 28 -3.60 13.06 -0.39
C GLU A 28 -4.76 12.07 -0.46
N ILE A 29 -5.70 12.19 0.47
CA ILE A 29 -6.88 11.33 0.53
C ILE A 29 -8.10 12.14 0.08
N ASN A 30 -8.81 11.62 -0.92
CA ASN A 30 -10.03 12.25 -1.39
C ASN A 30 -11.17 12.01 -0.39
N PRO A 31 -11.68 13.06 0.30
CA PRO A 31 -12.73 12.88 1.30
C PRO A 31 -14.10 12.54 0.70
N HIS A 32 -14.24 12.66 -0.62
CA HIS A 32 -15.49 12.41 -1.33
C HIS A 32 -15.62 11.01 -1.89
N ILE A 33 -14.62 10.14 -1.70
CA ILE A 33 -14.75 8.74 -2.11
C ILE A 33 -15.79 8.05 -1.24
N SER A 34 -16.58 7.19 -1.88
CA SER A 34 -17.55 6.37 -1.16
C SER A 34 -16.85 5.14 -0.60
N GLY A 35 -16.58 5.14 0.70
CA GLY A 35 -15.93 4.00 1.33
C GLY A 35 -15.45 4.33 2.73
N LYS A 36 -14.92 3.32 3.41
CA LYS A 36 -14.47 3.45 4.79
C LYS A 36 -13.22 4.30 4.95
N HIS A 37 -12.38 4.37 3.91
CA HIS A 37 -11.03 4.92 4.03
C HIS A 37 -10.90 6.27 3.33
N ASN A 38 -11.80 7.19 3.67
CA ASN A 38 -11.83 8.52 3.07
C ASN A 38 -11.14 9.60 3.92
N SER A 39 -10.39 9.20 4.95
CA SER A 39 -9.57 10.08 5.76
C SER A 39 -8.41 9.30 6.37
N ILE A 40 -7.36 10.01 6.76
CA ILE A 40 -6.19 9.39 7.41
C ILE A 40 -6.62 8.69 8.71
N GLU A 41 -7.48 9.33 9.50
CA GLU A 41 -7.96 8.78 10.77
C GLU A 41 -8.69 7.45 10.56
N LYS A 42 -9.52 7.34 9.55
CA LYS A 42 -10.26 6.11 9.25
C LYS A 42 -9.35 5.00 8.75
N ILE A 43 -8.32 5.35 7.98
CA ILE A 43 -7.32 4.38 7.52
C ILE A 43 -6.58 3.80 8.73
N ILE A 44 -6.09 4.66 9.61
CA ILE A 44 -5.33 4.25 10.80
C ILE A 44 -6.21 3.43 11.75
N GLU A 45 -7.47 3.80 11.91
CA GLU A 45 -8.42 3.06 12.75
C GLU A 45 -8.57 1.61 12.31
N ASP A 46 -8.56 1.36 10.98
CA ASP A 46 -8.70 0.01 10.42
C ASP A 46 -7.37 -0.73 10.28
N MET A 47 -6.25 -0.01 10.34
CA MET A 47 -4.93 -0.60 10.14
C MET A 47 -4.46 -1.31 11.40
N SER A 48 -3.91 -2.51 11.25
CA SER A 48 -3.37 -3.26 12.39
C SER A 48 -1.86 -3.37 12.33
N VAL A 49 -1.24 -3.39 13.51
CA VAL A 49 0.20 -3.66 13.62
C VAL A 49 0.49 -5.05 13.03
N GLY A 50 1.55 -5.15 12.25
CA GLY A 50 1.93 -6.38 11.55
C GLY A 50 1.37 -6.46 10.14
N CYS A 51 0.55 -5.51 9.69
CA CYS A 51 0.04 -5.52 8.33
C CYS A 51 1.13 -5.22 7.32
N PHE A 52 0.92 -5.69 6.09
CA PHE A 52 1.83 -5.45 4.97
C PHE A 52 1.35 -4.26 4.16
N VAL A 53 2.26 -3.34 3.85
CA VAL A 53 1.97 -2.17 3.03
C VAL A 53 2.83 -2.22 1.79
N ILE A 54 2.22 -2.03 0.62
CA ILE A 54 2.98 -1.88 -0.63
C ILE A 54 2.92 -0.42 -1.10
N LEU A 55 4.06 0.09 -1.53
CA LEU A 55 4.14 1.39 -2.20
C LEU A 55 4.06 1.13 -3.70
N ALA A 56 2.93 1.49 -4.29
CA ALA A 56 2.65 1.20 -5.69
C ALA A 56 1.88 2.34 -6.33
N ASN A 57 2.48 2.95 -7.34
CA ASN A 57 1.81 3.95 -8.16
C ASN A 57 1.16 3.29 -9.37
N PHE A 58 0.01 3.81 -9.76
CA PHE A 58 -0.77 3.25 -10.86
C PHE A 58 -0.71 4.13 -12.10
N LYS A 59 -0.45 3.50 -13.23
CA LYS A 59 -0.51 4.14 -14.55
C LYS A 59 -1.72 3.60 -15.28
N SER A 60 -2.80 4.40 -15.35
CA SER A 60 -4.05 4.01 -15.99
C SER A 60 -3.87 3.67 -17.46
N PHE A 61 -3.01 4.40 -18.15
CA PHE A 61 -2.71 4.19 -19.56
C PHE A 61 -2.17 2.78 -19.83
N GLU A 62 -1.34 2.26 -18.94
CA GLU A 62 -0.75 0.93 -19.05
C GLU A 62 -1.50 -0.13 -18.24
N ASN A 63 -2.51 0.27 -17.48
CA ASN A 63 -3.22 -0.58 -16.52
C ASN A 63 -2.24 -1.32 -15.60
N THR A 64 -1.26 -0.60 -15.08
CA THR A 64 -0.17 -1.19 -14.32
C THR A 64 0.04 -0.47 -12.99
N GLY A 65 0.01 -1.23 -11.90
CA GLY A 65 0.47 -0.78 -10.58
C GLY A 65 1.90 -1.27 -10.37
N THR A 66 2.85 -0.36 -10.25
CA THR A 66 4.27 -0.69 -10.08
C THR A 66 4.64 -0.65 -8.61
N VAL A 67 4.98 -1.80 -8.05
CA VAL A 67 5.36 -1.95 -6.63
C VAL A 67 6.86 -1.77 -6.50
N ARG A 68 7.30 -0.77 -5.73
CA ARG A 68 8.73 -0.46 -5.56
C ARG A 68 9.24 -0.67 -4.16
N ALA A 69 8.34 -0.84 -3.21
CA ALA A 69 8.71 -1.13 -1.82
C ALA A 69 7.57 -1.85 -1.11
N GLY A 70 7.93 -2.62 -0.11
CA GLY A 70 6.99 -3.24 0.81
C GLY A 70 7.44 -3.02 2.24
N GLY A 71 6.51 -2.96 3.16
CA GLY A 71 6.82 -2.74 4.56
C GLY A 71 5.85 -3.43 5.50
N ILE A 72 6.34 -3.68 6.71
CA ILE A 72 5.52 -4.21 7.80
C ILE A 72 5.33 -3.10 8.82
N VAL A 73 4.08 -2.84 9.18
CA VAL A 73 3.76 -1.85 10.23
C VAL A 73 4.19 -2.41 11.57
N THR A 74 5.09 -1.70 12.24
CA THR A 74 5.65 -2.14 13.53
C THR A 74 5.03 -1.46 14.72
N ASP A 75 4.50 -0.24 14.55
CA ASP A 75 3.89 0.52 15.62
C ASP A 75 2.91 1.55 15.07
N ILE A 76 1.84 1.79 15.80
CA ILE A 76 0.85 2.82 15.48
C ILE A 76 0.63 3.66 16.73
N SER A 77 0.97 4.96 16.66
CA SER A 77 0.83 5.89 17.77
C SER A 77 0.16 7.17 17.25
N GLY A 78 -1.16 7.28 17.46
CA GLY A 78 -1.94 8.36 16.87
C GLY A 78 -1.88 8.32 15.35
N CYS A 79 -1.41 9.38 14.73
CA CYS A 79 -1.21 9.45 13.27
C CYS A 79 0.22 9.10 12.87
N ASP A 80 1.06 8.69 13.82
CA ASP A 80 2.45 8.31 13.57
C ASP A 80 2.55 6.80 13.44
N VAL A 81 2.80 6.33 12.21
CA VAL A 81 2.86 4.90 11.89
C VAL A 81 4.28 4.54 11.51
N SER A 82 4.89 3.64 12.28
CA SER A 82 6.24 3.15 12.01
C SER A 82 6.18 1.92 11.12
N VAL A 83 7.06 1.87 10.12
CA VAL A 83 7.08 0.81 9.13
C VAL A 83 8.52 0.36 8.91
N ARG A 84 8.71 -0.94 8.86
CA ARG A 84 9.98 -1.54 8.43
C ARG A 84 9.91 -1.74 6.93
N TRP A 85 10.57 -0.85 6.19
CA TRP A 85 10.55 -0.85 4.74
C TRP A 85 11.65 -1.71 4.12
N LYS A 86 11.32 -2.35 3.00
CA LYS A 86 12.31 -2.97 2.10
C LYS A 86 11.98 -2.58 0.67
N ARG A 87 13.00 -2.15 -0.06
CA ARG A 87 12.83 -1.83 -1.48
C ARG A 87 12.77 -3.10 -2.30
N ILE A 88 11.98 -3.05 -3.37
CA ILE A 88 11.81 -4.16 -4.31
C ILE A 88 12.54 -3.81 -5.59
N ILE A 89 13.66 -4.48 -5.84
CA ILE A 89 14.51 -4.24 -7.01
C ILE A 89 14.78 -5.58 -7.68
N PRO A 90 14.37 -5.77 -8.95
CA PRO A 90 13.58 -4.84 -9.77
C PRO A 90 12.14 -4.71 -9.28
N SER A 91 11.47 -3.62 -9.68
CA SER A 91 10.08 -3.39 -9.33
C SER A 91 9.17 -4.48 -9.88
N ILE A 92 8.02 -4.67 -9.22
CA ILE A 92 7.03 -5.66 -9.62
C ILE A 92 5.82 -4.94 -10.20
N SER A 93 5.33 -5.43 -11.34
CA SER A 93 4.15 -4.86 -11.98
C SER A 93 2.92 -5.71 -11.69
N LEU A 94 1.85 -5.05 -11.22
CA LEU A 94 0.56 -5.66 -11.00
C LEU A 94 -0.42 -5.13 -12.04
N HIS A 95 -1.28 -6.02 -12.54
CA HIS A 95 -2.25 -5.66 -13.57
C HIS A 95 -3.67 -5.88 -13.05
N PRO A 96 -4.28 -4.87 -12.39
CA PRO A 96 -5.63 -5.01 -11.85
C PRO A 96 -6.65 -5.27 -12.96
N HIS A 97 -7.68 -6.06 -12.65
CA HIS A 97 -8.81 -6.22 -13.54
C HIS A 97 -9.56 -4.91 -13.68
N LYS A 98 -10.33 -4.76 -14.75
CA LYS A 98 -11.03 -3.54 -15.11
C LYS A 98 -11.77 -2.87 -13.94
N ILE A 99 -12.50 -3.65 -13.14
CA ILE A 99 -13.22 -3.12 -11.97
C ILE A 99 -12.23 -2.69 -10.87
N GLY A 100 -11.21 -3.49 -10.62
CA GLY A 100 -10.18 -3.15 -9.64
C GLY A 100 -9.34 -1.97 -10.08
N ALA A 101 -9.13 -1.79 -11.39
CA ALA A 101 -8.33 -0.69 -11.91
C ALA A 101 -8.95 0.67 -11.57
N GLU A 102 -10.27 0.78 -11.50
CA GLU A 102 -10.93 2.02 -11.09
C GLU A 102 -10.55 2.41 -9.66
N GLN A 103 -10.48 1.44 -8.76
CA GLN A 103 -10.07 1.68 -7.39
C GLN A 103 -8.61 2.15 -7.32
N TRP A 104 -7.72 1.51 -8.08
CA TRP A 104 -6.32 1.91 -8.15
C TRP A 104 -6.15 3.34 -8.64
N GLU A 105 -6.99 3.78 -9.56
CA GLU A 105 -6.94 5.12 -10.12
C GLU A 105 -7.53 6.18 -9.18
N ARG A 106 -8.63 5.86 -8.50
CA ARG A 106 -9.38 6.80 -7.68
C ARG A 106 -8.91 6.91 -6.23
N GLU A 107 -8.44 5.81 -5.66
CA GLU A 107 -8.09 5.75 -4.25
C GLU A 107 -6.58 5.58 -4.08
N ASN A 108 -5.95 6.58 -3.51
CA ASN A 108 -4.51 6.55 -3.25
C ASN A 108 -4.13 5.56 -2.14
N VAL A 109 -5.07 5.26 -1.26
CA VAL A 109 -4.88 4.28 -0.19
C VAL A 109 -6.11 3.40 -0.12
N PHE A 110 -5.90 2.09 -0.15
CA PHE A 110 -7.00 1.14 0.07
C PHE A 110 -6.49 -0.20 0.59
N LEU A 111 -7.40 -0.91 1.25
CA LEU A 111 -7.15 -2.27 1.72
C LEU A 111 -7.39 -3.24 0.56
N ILE A 112 -6.37 -4.04 0.25
CA ILE A 112 -6.48 -5.05 -0.81
C ILE A 112 -7.21 -6.26 -0.24
N ASN A 113 -8.35 -6.63 -0.84
CA ASN A 113 -9.12 -7.77 -0.36
C ASN A 113 -8.40 -9.10 -0.64
N ALA A 114 -8.76 -10.14 0.10
CA ALA A 114 -8.07 -11.43 0.04
C ALA A 114 -8.03 -12.06 -1.37
N PRO A 115 -9.11 -12.06 -2.15
CA PRO A 115 -9.04 -12.59 -3.52
C PRO A 115 -8.05 -11.86 -4.41
N ARG A 116 -7.96 -10.53 -4.31
CA ARG A 116 -7.02 -9.72 -5.09
C ARG A 116 -5.59 -9.94 -4.63
N ALA A 117 -5.38 -10.02 -3.32
CA ALA A 117 -4.07 -10.31 -2.76
C ALA A 117 -3.54 -11.65 -3.25
N LYS A 118 -4.40 -12.65 -3.33
CA LYS A 118 -4.05 -13.98 -3.85
C LYS A 118 -3.71 -13.91 -5.35
N GLU A 119 -4.50 -13.19 -6.13
CA GLU A 119 -4.28 -13.00 -7.56
C GLU A 119 -2.92 -12.36 -7.84
N PHE A 120 -2.54 -11.36 -7.06
CA PHE A 120 -1.27 -10.66 -7.20
C PHE A 120 -0.11 -11.34 -6.49
N LYS A 121 -0.36 -12.45 -5.81
CA LYS A 121 0.65 -13.20 -5.06
C LYS A 121 1.36 -12.35 -4.00
N LEU A 122 0.63 -11.45 -3.37
CA LEU A 122 1.19 -10.51 -2.41
C LEU A 122 1.63 -11.17 -1.11
N ASP A 123 0.97 -12.26 -0.71
CA ASP A 123 1.39 -13.02 0.46
C ASP A 123 2.76 -13.67 0.25
N ALA A 124 3.01 -14.19 -0.94
CA ALA A 124 4.32 -14.73 -1.31
C ALA A 124 5.39 -13.63 -1.32
N LEU A 125 5.06 -12.45 -1.82
CA LEU A 125 5.96 -11.30 -1.81
C LEU A 125 6.32 -10.90 -0.38
N ARG A 126 5.34 -10.84 0.52
CA ARG A 126 5.55 -10.52 1.93
C ARG A 126 6.51 -11.50 2.57
N LYS A 127 6.31 -12.80 2.35
CA LYS A 127 7.19 -13.84 2.91
C LYS A 127 8.61 -13.77 2.36
N LYS A 128 8.75 -13.37 1.11
CA LYS A 128 10.05 -13.18 0.47
C LYS A 128 10.82 -12.00 1.09
N LEU A 129 10.13 -10.90 1.36
CA LEU A 129 10.74 -9.70 1.92
C LEU A 129 10.96 -9.80 3.43
N PHE A 130 10.05 -10.46 4.13
CA PHE A 130 10.06 -10.57 5.59
C PHE A 130 9.84 -12.02 5.99
N PRO A 131 10.87 -12.86 5.79
CA PRO A 131 10.78 -14.29 6.10
C PRO A 131 10.65 -14.60 7.58
#